data_153a1b7a37f76a802b456b381ad6dea2
#
_entry.id   153a1b7a37f76a802b456b381ad6dea2
#
_cell.length_a   1.000
_cell.length_b   1.000
_cell.length_c   1.000
_cell.angle_alpha   90.00
_cell.angle_beta   90.00
_cell.angle_gamma   90.00
#
_symmetry.space_group_name_H-M   'P 1'
#
loop_
_entity.id
_entity.type
_entity.pdbx_description
1 polymer ?
#
loop_
_entity_poly.entity_id
_entity_poly.type
_entity_poly.pdbx_seq_one_letter_code
_entity_poly.pdbx_strand_id
1 'polypeptide(L)'
;MEITWNDFEKVEMRVGTIIGVDDFPEARKPAYKLQIDFGPETGIRKSSAQITHRYKKEDLLQRQVVAVVNFPKKQIASFMSECLVLGAMGSDNDIVLLQPGAEVDNGLRIG
;
A
#
# COMPACT_ATOMS: atom_id res chain seq x y z
N MET A 1 22.45 3.17 -12.04
CA MET A 1 22.91 3.26 -10.64
C MET A 1 22.71 1.93 -9.96
N GLU A 2 23.77 1.41 -9.39
CA GLU A 2 23.68 0.15 -8.64
C GLU A 2 23.40 0.42 -7.18
N ILE A 3 22.73 -0.51 -6.53
CA ILE A 3 22.53 -0.50 -5.08
C ILE A 3 23.21 -1.74 -4.47
N THR A 4 23.42 -1.71 -3.17
CA THR A 4 23.94 -2.87 -2.43
C THR A 4 22.82 -3.68 -1.82
N TRP A 5 23.10 -4.92 -1.42
CA TRP A 5 22.16 -5.72 -0.66
C TRP A 5 21.72 -5.02 0.62
N ASN A 6 22.66 -4.33 1.26
CA ASN A 6 22.36 -3.58 2.48
C ASN A 6 21.36 -2.44 2.23
N ASP A 7 21.46 -1.79 1.07
CA ASP A 7 20.48 -0.75 0.70
C ASP A 7 19.09 -1.34 0.57
N PHE A 8 18.96 -2.49 -0.09
CA PHE A 8 17.69 -3.17 -0.26
C PHE A 8 17.09 -3.61 1.08
N GLU A 9 17.92 -4.13 1.97
CA GLU A 9 17.47 -4.62 3.28
C GLU A 9 16.91 -3.50 4.18
N LYS A 10 17.27 -2.26 3.92
CA LYS A 10 16.71 -1.12 4.66
C LYS A 10 15.24 -0.87 4.32
N VAL A 11 14.78 -1.33 3.17
CA VAL A 11 13.39 -1.17 2.76
C VAL A 11 12.59 -2.35 3.30
N GLU A 12 11.67 -2.09 4.22
CA GLU A 12 10.85 -3.15 4.81
C GLU A 12 9.51 -3.24 4.09
N MET A 13 9.37 -4.28 3.26
CA MET A 13 8.13 -4.55 2.53
C MET A 13 7.42 -5.72 3.17
N ARG A 14 6.11 -5.58 3.40
CA ARG A 14 5.28 -6.60 4.04
C ARG A 14 4.00 -6.82 3.24
N VAL A 15 3.47 -8.04 3.32
CA VAL A 15 2.16 -8.37 2.77
C VAL A 15 1.09 -7.95 3.76
N GLY A 16 0.03 -7.33 3.25
CA GLY A 16 -1.13 -7.00 4.06
C GLY A 16 -2.42 -7.18 3.26
N THR A 17 -3.54 -7.27 3.97
CA THR A 17 -4.87 -7.38 3.38
C THR A 17 -5.61 -6.06 3.56
N ILE A 18 -6.17 -5.54 2.48
CA ILE A 18 -7.00 -4.33 2.55
C ILE A 18 -8.32 -4.70 3.23
N ILE A 19 -8.59 -4.08 4.37
CA ILE A 19 -9.80 -4.33 5.17
C ILE A 19 -10.78 -3.16 5.16
N GLY A 20 -10.37 -2.01 4.65
CA GLY A 20 -11.24 -0.84 4.51
C GLY A 20 -10.80 0.03 3.35
N VAL A 21 -11.77 0.58 2.63
CA VAL A 21 -11.54 1.49 1.50
C VAL A 21 -12.57 2.61 1.57
N ASP A 22 -12.10 3.85 1.64
CA ASP A 22 -12.93 5.03 1.64
C ASP A 22 -12.49 6.01 0.56
N ASP A 23 -13.41 6.83 0.09
CA ASP A 23 -13.08 7.94 -0.78
C ASP A 23 -12.25 8.97 -0.02
N PHE A 24 -11.43 9.72 -0.76
CA PHE A 24 -10.59 10.76 -0.17
C PHE A 24 -10.82 12.10 -0.90
N PRO A 25 -11.98 12.74 -0.68
CA PRO A 25 -12.33 13.97 -1.41
C PRO A 25 -11.40 15.14 -1.11
N GLU A 26 -10.75 15.19 0.06
CA GLU A 26 -9.84 16.27 0.46
C GLU A 26 -8.47 16.17 -0.22
N ALA A 27 -8.13 15.04 -0.83
CA ALA A 27 -6.85 14.88 -1.52
C ALA A 27 -6.83 15.71 -2.81
N ARG A 28 -5.65 16.24 -3.14
CA ARG A 28 -5.47 17.05 -4.36
C ARG A 28 -5.72 16.26 -5.64
N LYS A 29 -5.30 14.99 -5.65
CA LYS A 29 -5.51 14.07 -6.76
C LYS A 29 -6.43 12.94 -6.31
N PRO A 30 -7.23 12.38 -7.21
CA PRO A 30 -8.12 11.29 -6.84
C PRO A 30 -7.35 10.15 -6.17
N ALA A 31 -7.84 9.76 -4.99
CA ALA A 31 -7.19 8.74 -4.17
C ALA A 31 -8.23 8.02 -3.30
N TYR A 32 -7.84 6.86 -2.78
CA TYR A 32 -8.58 6.18 -1.74
C TYR A 32 -7.82 6.24 -0.43
N LYS A 33 -8.56 6.24 0.68
CA LYS A 33 -8.00 5.97 2.02
C LYS A 33 -8.17 4.49 2.29
N LEU A 34 -7.06 3.82 2.57
CA LEU A 34 -7.04 2.38 2.80
C LEU A 34 -6.72 2.08 4.27
N GLN A 35 -7.33 1.03 4.79
CA GLN A 35 -6.89 0.38 6.02
C GLN A 35 -6.39 -1.01 5.64
N ILE A 36 -5.19 -1.35 6.08
CA ILE A 36 -4.50 -2.57 5.68
C ILE A 36 -4.04 -3.31 6.92
N ASP A 37 -4.40 -4.59 7.00
CA ASP A 37 -4.00 -5.47 8.09
C ASP A 37 -2.71 -6.20 7.70
N PHE A 38 -1.61 -5.88 8.40
CA PHE A 38 -0.30 -6.51 8.21
C PHE A 38 0.00 -7.58 9.24
N GLY A 39 -1.00 -8.07 9.94
CA GLY A 39 -0.80 -9.09 10.97
C GLY A 39 -0.47 -8.51 12.35
N PRO A 40 -0.30 -9.37 13.36
CA PRO A 40 -0.23 -8.93 14.76
C PRO A 40 1.01 -8.10 15.11
N GLU A 41 2.12 -8.27 14.42
CA GLU A 41 3.34 -7.51 14.71
C GLU A 41 3.27 -6.08 14.18
N THR A 42 2.98 -5.93 12.90
CA THR A 42 2.92 -4.61 12.25
C THR A 42 1.57 -3.93 12.50
N GLY A 43 0.51 -4.73 12.63
CA GLY A 43 -0.82 -4.24 12.91
C GLY A 43 -1.52 -3.65 11.70
N ILE A 44 -2.58 -2.91 11.97
CA ILE A 44 -3.38 -2.24 10.95
C ILE A 44 -2.79 -0.85 10.70
N ARG A 45 -2.56 -0.52 9.42
CA ARG A 45 -2.04 0.77 9.02
C ARG A 45 -2.89 1.41 7.95
N LYS A 46 -2.84 2.73 7.90
CA LYS A 46 -3.57 3.53 6.92
C LYS A 46 -2.65 3.93 5.78
N SER A 47 -3.19 4.00 4.58
CA SER A 47 -2.47 4.49 3.41
C SER A 47 -3.40 5.31 2.52
N SER A 48 -2.87 6.37 1.92
CA SER A 48 -3.52 7.05 0.82
C SER A 48 -2.93 6.51 -0.48
N ALA A 49 -3.78 6.10 -1.42
CA ALA A 49 -3.32 5.51 -2.67
C ALA A 49 -4.06 6.08 -3.87
N GLN A 50 -3.30 6.56 -4.86
CA GLN A 50 -3.85 7.13 -6.09
C GLN A 50 -4.11 6.00 -7.11
N ILE A 51 -5.07 5.15 -6.80
CA ILE A 51 -5.38 3.95 -7.58
C ILE A 51 -6.83 3.92 -8.07
N THR A 52 -7.47 5.08 -8.13
CA THR A 52 -8.88 5.18 -8.50
C THR A 52 -9.15 4.98 -9.99
N HIS A 53 -8.11 5.07 -10.83
CA HIS A 53 -8.28 4.89 -12.26
C HIS A 53 -8.68 3.45 -12.61
N ARG A 54 -7.96 2.47 -12.08
CA ARG A 54 -8.18 1.05 -12.38
C ARG A 54 -9.16 0.37 -11.44
N TYR A 55 -9.13 0.74 -10.16
CA TYR A 55 -9.84 -0.03 -9.13
C TYR A 55 -11.05 0.72 -8.59
N LYS A 56 -12.16 -0.01 -8.45
CA LYS A 56 -13.29 0.42 -7.62
C LYS A 56 -13.07 -0.06 -6.20
N LYS A 57 -13.80 0.50 -5.24
CA LYS A 57 -13.64 0.12 -3.82
C LYS A 57 -13.88 -1.36 -3.60
N GLU A 58 -14.89 -1.94 -4.24
CA GLU A 58 -15.20 -3.37 -4.12
C GLU A 58 -14.13 -4.29 -4.71
N ASP A 59 -13.32 -3.79 -5.65
CA ASP A 59 -12.20 -4.56 -6.21
C ASP A 59 -11.04 -4.68 -5.22
N LEU A 60 -10.94 -3.75 -4.29
CA LEU A 60 -9.81 -3.63 -3.37
C LEU A 60 -10.05 -4.35 -2.06
N LEU A 61 -11.29 -4.39 -1.59
CA LEU A 61 -11.62 -4.97 -0.29
C LEU A 61 -11.24 -6.45 -0.26
N GLN A 62 -10.52 -6.85 0.78
CA GLN A 62 -9.99 -8.21 1.00
C GLN A 62 -8.87 -8.61 0.03
N ARG A 63 -8.34 -7.68 -0.74
CA ARG A 63 -7.20 -7.95 -1.61
C ARG A 63 -5.89 -7.89 -0.83
N GLN A 64 -4.98 -8.83 -1.06
CA GLN A 64 -3.64 -8.74 -0.53
C GLN A 64 -2.79 -7.81 -1.40
N VAL A 65 -1.96 -7.02 -0.75
CA VAL A 65 -1.05 -6.07 -1.39
C VAL A 65 0.32 -6.17 -0.74
N VAL A 66 1.32 -5.56 -1.39
CA VAL A 66 2.66 -5.39 -0.85
C VAL A 66 2.84 -3.91 -0.56
N ALA A 67 3.32 -3.59 0.64
CA ALA A 67 3.56 -2.20 1.03
C ALA A 67 4.88 -2.05 1.77
N VAL A 68 5.50 -0.88 1.60
CA VAL A 68 6.66 -0.48 2.41
C VAL A 68 6.11 0.09 3.71
N VAL A 69 6.57 -0.46 4.84
CA VAL A 69 6.00 -0.14 6.16
C VAL A 69 6.95 0.67 7.05
N ASN A 70 8.15 1.00 6.59
CA ASN A 70 9.12 1.73 7.40
C ASN A 70 9.46 3.13 6.90
N PHE A 71 8.59 3.76 6.14
CA PHE A 71 8.65 5.20 5.89
C PHE A 71 8.13 5.97 7.10
N PRO A 72 8.61 7.21 7.32
CA PRO A 72 7.95 8.11 8.25
C PRO A 72 6.50 8.35 7.82
N LYS A 73 5.62 8.59 8.77
CA LYS A 73 4.23 8.92 8.48
C LYS A 73 4.17 10.21 7.67
N LYS A 74 3.27 10.26 6.68
CA LYS A 74 3.11 11.42 5.82
C LYS A 74 1.69 11.95 5.96
N GLN A 75 1.57 13.23 6.30
CA GLN A 75 0.27 13.87 6.39
C GLN A 75 -0.19 14.33 5.01
N ILE A 76 -1.41 13.93 4.65
CA ILE A 76 -2.08 14.33 3.41
C ILE A 76 -3.46 14.87 3.83
N ALA A 77 -3.65 16.19 3.72
CA ALA A 77 -4.80 16.88 4.29
C ALA A 77 -4.92 16.54 5.79
N SER A 78 -6.04 16.05 6.26
CA SER A 78 -6.21 15.63 7.66
C SER A 78 -5.89 14.14 7.89
N PHE A 79 -5.40 13.44 6.88
CA PHE A 79 -5.15 12.00 6.91
C PHE A 79 -3.66 11.70 7.05
N MET A 80 -3.32 10.80 7.95
CA MET A 80 -1.94 10.35 8.16
C MET A 80 -1.71 9.04 7.43
N SER A 81 -0.89 9.08 6.36
CA SER A 81 -0.49 7.87 5.63
C SER A 81 0.69 7.22 6.32
N GLU A 82 0.58 5.93 6.61
CA GLU A 82 1.52 5.19 7.45
C GLU A 82 2.30 4.11 6.72
N CYS A 83 2.00 3.89 5.45
CA CYS A 83 2.71 2.94 4.60
C CYS A 83 2.54 3.32 3.13
N LEU A 84 3.39 2.74 2.28
CA LEU A 84 3.34 2.95 0.84
C LEU A 84 2.95 1.66 0.15
N VAL A 85 1.74 1.61 -0.40
CA VAL A 85 1.30 0.48 -1.22
C VAL A 85 2.02 0.52 -2.57
N LEU A 86 2.57 -0.60 -2.98
CA LEU A 86 3.37 -0.70 -4.20
C LEU A 86 2.52 -1.12 -5.40
N GLY A 87 2.87 -0.58 -6.56
CA GLY A 87 2.22 -0.92 -7.81
C GLY A 87 3.11 -0.66 -9.00
N ALA A 88 2.81 -1.34 -10.10
CA ALA A 88 3.43 -1.07 -11.38
C ALA A 88 2.81 0.22 -11.94
N MET A 89 3.66 1.18 -12.26
CA MET A 89 3.23 2.53 -12.65
C MET A 89 3.05 2.60 -14.17
N GLY A 90 1.82 2.41 -14.62
CA GLY A 90 1.46 2.57 -16.01
C GLY A 90 1.23 4.04 -16.38
N SER A 91 0.89 4.30 -17.65
CA SER A 91 0.57 5.65 -18.11
C SER A 91 -0.80 6.09 -17.61
N ASP A 92 -1.01 7.41 -17.51
CA ASP A 92 -2.28 8.03 -17.12
C ASP A 92 -2.79 7.57 -15.75
N ASN A 93 -1.86 7.39 -14.79
CA ASN A 93 -2.17 6.94 -13.44
C ASN A 93 -2.81 5.54 -13.37
N ASP A 94 -2.56 4.72 -14.38
CA ASP A 94 -3.01 3.32 -14.38
C ASP A 94 -2.03 2.49 -13.55
N ILE A 95 -2.25 2.44 -12.25
CA ILE A 95 -1.40 1.72 -11.31
C ILE A 95 -1.95 0.30 -11.16
N VAL A 96 -1.10 -0.69 -11.39
CA VAL A 96 -1.45 -2.10 -11.15
C VAL A 96 -0.79 -2.55 -9.86
N LEU A 97 -1.59 -2.89 -8.87
CA LEU A 97 -1.10 -3.24 -7.54
C LEU A 97 -0.26 -4.52 -7.57
N LEU A 98 0.83 -4.51 -6.80
CA LEU A 98 1.60 -5.73 -6.56
C LEU A 98 0.88 -6.58 -5.52
N GLN A 99 0.88 -7.88 -5.75
CA GLN A 99 0.32 -8.83 -4.79
C GLN A 99 1.13 -10.12 -4.84
N PRO A 100 1.15 -10.90 -3.74
CA PRO A 100 1.80 -12.20 -3.80
C PRO A 100 1.08 -13.10 -4.79
N GLY A 101 1.82 -14.02 -5.41
CA GLY A 101 1.25 -14.93 -6.41
C GLY A 101 0.26 -15.94 -5.87
N ALA A 102 0.16 -16.06 -4.55
CA ALA A 102 -0.81 -16.90 -3.85
C ALA A 102 -1.15 -16.22 -2.53
N GLU A 103 -2.26 -16.60 -1.92
CA GLU A 103 -2.61 -16.10 -0.59
C GLU A 103 -1.57 -16.56 0.42
N VAL A 104 -1.07 -15.64 1.23
CA VAL A 104 -0.08 -15.90 2.27
C VAL A 104 -0.48 -15.18 3.56
N ASP A 105 0.24 -15.45 4.64
CA ASP A 105 -0.04 -14.78 5.90
C ASP A 105 0.27 -13.29 5.82
N ASN A 106 -0.58 -12.48 6.42
CA ASN A 106 -0.31 -11.05 6.56
C ASN A 106 0.93 -10.84 7.42
N GLY A 107 1.77 -9.89 7.03
CA GLY A 107 3.00 -9.58 7.73
C GLY A 107 4.23 -10.28 7.19
N LEU A 108 4.10 -11.20 6.24
CA LEU A 108 5.27 -11.83 5.63
C LEU A 108 6.12 -10.76 4.93
N ARG A 109 7.42 -10.86 5.15
CA ARG A 109 8.37 -9.94 4.54
C ARG A 109 8.65 -10.33 3.10
N ILE A 110 8.73 -9.33 2.24
CA ILE A 110 9.17 -9.48 0.86
C ILE A 110 10.69 -9.35 0.83
N GLY A 111 11.33 -10.30 0.18
CA GLY A 111 12.79 -10.31 0.09
C GLY A 111 13.31 -10.78 -1.24
#